data_eab3e43c70cb7542cffa5c56a37cbfb6
#
_entry.id   eab3e43c70cb7542cffa5c56a37cbfb6
#
_cell.length_a   1.000
_cell.length_b   1.000
_cell.length_c   1.000
_cell.angle_alpha   90.00
_cell.angle_beta   90.00
_cell.angle_gamma   90.00
#
_symmetry.space_group_name_H-M   'P 1'
#
loop_
_entity.id
_entity.type
_entity.pdbx_description
1 polymer ?
#
loop_
_entity_poly.entity_id
_entity_poly.type
_entity_poly.pdbx_seq_one_letter_code
_entity_poly.pdbx_strand_id
1 'polypeptide(L)'
;FIGELSLGRTPNPCVICNRFLKFEQMFKFARDFGCSKVATGHYARVRHGKDGSWSLLKGRDRAKDQSYYLSFLKNSWLSKILFPIGGFEKSEIYKMAQKEGLDFLVGKKQSQDLCFVDDKLRRTFIDKRLRPQSGKILSVDGEALGQHEGSHNYTIGQRKGLDISDGQGPYFVVGFDGDDVIVSRDEKDPSLYSNVVNLRNVNLASLADLDSGASISVMAKIRYQQKLSRAKLTISGKSGKLEFSSPVRAVTKGQIAVFYKGEVCLGGGIIK
;
A
#
# COMPACT_ATOMS: atom_id res chain seq x y z
N PHE A 1 -0.02 -13.52 -1.33
CA PHE A 1 -1.30 -12.79 -1.21
C PHE A 1 -2.29 -13.64 -0.44
N ILE A 2 -2.69 -14.83 -0.96
CA ILE A 2 -3.66 -15.73 -0.32
C ILE A 2 -3.22 -16.10 1.11
N GLY A 3 -1.94 -16.47 1.32
CA GLY A 3 -1.45 -16.81 2.67
C GLY A 3 -1.51 -15.68 3.70
N GLU A 4 -1.49 -14.39 3.29
CA GLU A 4 -1.72 -13.29 4.23
C GLU A 4 -3.22 -13.17 4.56
N LEU A 5 -4.09 -13.37 3.56
CA LEU A 5 -5.54 -13.37 3.77
C LEU A 5 -5.99 -14.51 4.69
N SER A 6 -5.41 -15.72 4.54
CA SER A 6 -5.71 -16.86 5.42
C SER A 6 -5.29 -16.63 6.89
N LEU A 7 -4.43 -15.65 7.15
CA LEU A 7 -4.03 -15.22 8.48
C LEU A 7 -4.85 -14.01 8.99
N GLY A 8 -5.99 -13.70 8.36
CA GLY A 8 -6.83 -12.55 8.72
C GLY A 8 -6.14 -11.18 8.47
N ARG A 9 -5.18 -11.12 7.55
CA ARG A 9 -4.45 -9.88 7.22
C ARG A 9 -4.93 -9.32 5.89
N THR A 10 -4.79 -8.02 5.71
CA THR A 10 -5.13 -7.32 4.45
C THR A 10 -3.84 -6.96 3.71
N PRO A 11 -3.30 -7.81 2.83
CA PRO A 11 -2.04 -7.55 2.14
C PRO A 11 -2.18 -6.48 1.05
N ASN A 12 -1.06 -5.80 0.75
CA ASN A 12 -0.94 -4.94 -0.43
C ASN A 12 -0.09 -5.67 -1.50
N PRO A 13 -0.72 -6.39 -2.43
CA PRO A 13 0.02 -7.17 -3.41
C PRO A 13 0.79 -6.32 -4.42
N CYS A 14 0.37 -5.07 -4.69
CA CYS A 14 1.01 -4.21 -5.69
C CYS A 14 2.44 -3.83 -5.31
N VAL A 15 2.71 -3.55 -4.03
CA VAL A 15 4.06 -3.26 -3.53
C VAL A 15 4.97 -4.48 -3.69
N ILE A 16 4.46 -5.65 -3.31
CA ILE A 16 5.19 -6.92 -3.39
C ILE A 16 5.41 -7.32 -4.86
N CYS A 17 4.39 -7.17 -5.70
CA CYS A 17 4.49 -7.45 -7.13
C CYS A 17 5.54 -6.57 -7.82
N ASN A 18 5.57 -5.27 -7.56
CA ASN A 18 6.59 -4.40 -8.12
C ASN A 18 8.00 -4.91 -7.75
N ARG A 19 8.23 -5.27 -6.49
CA ARG A 19 9.54 -5.68 -5.99
C ARG A 19 9.99 -7.04 -6.49
N PHE A 20 9.14 -8.06 -6.36
CA PHE A 20 9.52 -9.47 -6.51
C PHE A 20 9.09 -10.10 -7.83
N LEU A 21 8.23 -9.44 -8.59
CA LEU A 21 7.81 -9.93 -9.89
C LEU A 21 8.20 -8.93 -10.99
N LYS A 22 7.59 -7.75 -11.02
CA LYS A 22 7.71 -6.82 -12.14
C LYS A 22 9.16 -6.38 -12.40
N PHE A 23 9.79 -5.72 -11.41
CA PHE A 23 11.15 -5.23 -11.60
C PHE A 23 12.19 -6.35 -11.63
N GLU A 24 12.03 -7.42 -10.88
CA GLU A 24 12.95 -8.55 -10.90
C GLU A 24 12.99 -9.23 -12.27
N GLN A 25 11.80 -9.46 -12.87
CA GLN A 25 11.71 -10.00 -14.23
C GLN A 25 12.20 -9.00 -15.29
N MET A 26 11.85 -7.72 -15.18
CA MET A 26 12.36 -6.71 -16.11
C MET A 26 13.89 -6.63 -16.12
N PHE A 27 14.54 -6.70 -14.94
CA PHE A 27 16.01 -6.74 -14.88
C PHE A 27 16.62 -8.02 -15.43
N LYS A 28 15.91 -9.16 -15.31
CA LYS A 28 16.32 -10.39 -15.97
C LYS A 28 16.28 -10.23 -17.48
N PHE A 29 15.16 -9.80 -18.04
CA PHE A 29 15.04 -9.54 -19.48
C PHE A 29 16.05 -8.50 -19.96
N ALA A 30 16.21 -7.37 -19.25
CA ALA A 30 17.17 -6.34 -19.61
C ALA A 30 18.59 -6.94 -19.78
N ARG A 31 18.99 -7.82 -18.91
CA ARG A 31 20.27 -8.53 -18.97
C ARG A 31 20.35 -9.45 -20.17
N ASP A 32 19.30 -10.24 -20.43
CA ASP A 32 19.24 -11.20 -21.55
C ASP A 32 19.27 -10.48 -22.91
N PHE A 33 18.75 -9.24 -22.98
CA PHE A 33 18.77 -8.39 -24.17
C PHE A 33 19.86 -7.33 -24.20
N GLY A 34 20.86 -7.39 -23.32
CA GLY A 34 21.98 -6.43 -23.27
C GLY A 34 21.59 -5.00 -22.90
N CYS A 35 20.42 -4.78 -22.28
CA CYS A 35 19.97 -3.48 -21.84
C CYS A 35 20.54 -3.11 -20.46
N SER A 36 21.05 -1.88 -20.34
CA SER A 36 21.60 -1.38 -19.06
C SER A 36 20.55 -0.83 -18.11
N LYS A 37 19.35 -0.50 -18.60
CA LYS A 37 18.27 0.13 -17.84
C LYS A 37 16.91 -0.47 -18.17
N VAL A 38 15.98 -0.29 -17.24
CA VAL A 38 14.56 -0.63 -17.40
C VAL A 38 13.71 0.63 -17.25
N ALA A 39 12.61 0.74 -18.02
CA ALA A 39 11.69 1.87 -17.95
C ALA A 39 10.28 1.42 -17.67
N THR A 40 9.55 2.18 -16.86
CA THR A 40 8.11 1.93 -16.57
C THR A 40 7.32 3.22 -16.53
N GLY A 41 6.01 3.12 -16.81
CA GLY A 41 5.06 4.23 -16.74
C GLY A 41 4.59 4.58 -15.31
N HIS A 42 5.40 4.36 -14.28
CA HIS A 42 5.04 4.79 -12.93
C HIS A 42 5.23 6.30 -12.75
N TYR A 43 4.27 6.94 -12.11
CA TYR A 43 4.39 8.33 -11.66
C TYR A 43 5.28 8.40 -10.40
N ALA A 44 6.56 8.28 -10.61
CA ALA A 44 7.62 8.41 -9.61
C ALA A 44 8.85 8.99 -10.30
N ARG A 45 9.86 9.40 -9.54
CA ARG A 45 11.12 9.92 -10.09
C ARG A 45 12.29 9.27 -9.37
N VAL A 46 13.44 9.25 -10.02
CA VAL A 46 14.73 8.91 -9.40
C VAL A 46 15.67 10.11 -9.52
N ARG A 47 16.51 10.29 -8.51
CA ARG A 47 17.51 11.35 -8.49
C ARG A 47 18.85 10.80 -8.05
N HIS A 48 19.89 11.20 -8.75
CA HIS A 48 21.29 11.03 -8.35
C HIS A 48 21.69 12.22 -7.48
N GLY A 49 22.11 11.97 -6.26
CA GLY A 49 22.60 12.99 -5.33
C GLY A 49 24.05 13.38 -5.62
N LYS A 50 24.47 14.54 -5.11
CA LYS A 50 25.87 15.00 -5.21
C LYS A 50 26.83 14.08 -4.45
N ASP A 51 26.33 13.35 -3.48
CA ASP A 51 27.03 12.33 -2.69
C ASP A 51 27.12 10.97 -3.38
N GLY A 52 26.69 10.87 -4.63
CA GLY A 52 26.66 9.62 -5.39
C GLY A 52 25.50 8.69 -5.06
N SER A 53 24.66 9.03 -4.09
CA SER A 53 23.50 8.21 -3.72
C SER A 53 22.35 8.33 -4.72
N TRP A 54 21.54 7.29 -4.84
CA TRP A 54 20.31 7.32 -5.62
C TRP A 54 19.08 7.32 -4.71
N SER A 55 18.12 8.13 -5.04
CA SER A 55 16.89 8.28 -4.27
C SER A 55 15.64 8.10 -5.14
N LEU A 56 14.66 7.37 -4.59
CA LEU A 56 13.30 7.31 -5.11
C LEU A 56 12.52 8.55 -4.65
N LEU A 57 11.93 9.28 -5.57
CA LEU A 57 11.16 10.47 -5.29
C LEU A 57 9.68 10.28 -5.65
N LYS A 58 8.83 11.03 -4.97
CA LYS A 58 7.43 11.19 -5.36
C LYS A 58 7.33 11.68 -6.81
N GLY A 59 6.29 11.26 -7.52
CA GLY A 59 5.92 11.82 -8.81
C GLY A 59 5.63 13.33 -8.69
N ARG A 60 5.74 14.06 -9.81
CA ARG A 60 5.36 15.48 -9.87
C ARG A 60 3.86 15.63 -9.61
N ASP A 61 3.04 14.85 -10.29
CA ASP A 61 1.60 14.76 -10.02
C ASP A 61 1.35 14.06 -8.69
N ARG A 62 0.99 14.85 -7.66
CA ARG A 62 0.78 14.33 -6.29
C ARG A 62 -0.46 13.45 -6.17
N ALA A 63 -1.46 13.69 -7.00
CA ALA A 63 -2.68 12.88 -7.03
C ALA A 63 -2.45 11.51 -7.67
N LYS A 64 -1.39 11.39 -8.47
CA LYS A 64 -1.00 10.15 -9.19
C LYS A 64 0.31 9.55 -8.68
N ASP A 65 0.93 10.12 -7.64
CA ASP A 65 2.20 9.63 -7.10
C ASP A 65 2.14 8.15 -6.74
N GLN A 66 3.02 7.37 -7.36
CA GLN A 66 3.11 5.92 -7.18
C GLN A 66 4.36 5.49 -6.41
N SER A 67 5.11 6.41 -5.82
CA SER A 67 6.29 6.08 -5.00
C SER A 67 5.96 5.15 -3.83
N TYR A 68 4.72 5.20 -3.32
CA TYR A 68 4.21 4.25 -2.33
C TYR A 68 4.34 2.79 -2.78
N TYR A 69 3.91 2.49 -4.02
CA TYR A 69 3.97 1.14 -4.57
C TYR A 69 5.39 0.67 -4.92
N LEU A 70 6.34 1.60 -4.95
CA LEU A 70 7.75 1.37 -5.27
C LEU A 70 8.65 1.36 -4.02
N SER A 71 8.08 1.55 -2.83
CA SER A 71 8.81 1.66 -1.56
C SER A 71 9.65 0.43 -1.20
N PHE A 72 9.41 -0.70 -1.82
CA PHE A 72 10.18 -1.94 -1.63
C PHE A 72 11.25 -2.19 -2.70
N LEU A 73 11.48 -1.27 -3.65
CA LEU A 73 12.57 -1.41 -4.61
C LEU A 73 13.93 -1.49 -3.88
N LYS A 74 14.87 -2.25 -4.46
CA LYS A 74 16.27 -2.26 -3.98
C LYS A 74 16.92 -0.91 -4.29
N ASN A 75 17.63 -0.34 -3.34
CA ASN A 75 18.42 0.87 -3.58
C ASN A 75 19.36 0.71 -4.78
N SER A 76 20.07 -0.43 -4.88
CA SER A 76 20.97 -0.76 -5.99
C SER A 76 20.31 -0.81 -7.39
N TRP A 77 18.99 -0.81 -7.47
CA TRP A 77 18.26 -0.77 -8.73
C TRP A 77 17.97 0.65 -9.22
N LEU A 78 17.93 1.63 -8.32
CA LEU A 78 17.49 2.99 -8.65
C LEU A 78 18.30 3.64 -9.76
N SER A 79 19.62 3.37 -9.83
CA SER A 79 20.50 3.86 -10.90
C SER A 79 20.17 3.30 -12.29
N LYS A 80 19.45 2.18 -12.33
CA LYS A 80 19.11 1.43 -13.55
C LYS A 80 17.63 1.55 -13.94
N ILE A 81 16.86 2.37 -13.22
CA ILE A 81 15.42 2.55 -13.46
C ILE A 81 15.16 3.92 -14.07
N LEU A 82 14.27 3.95 -15.05
CA LEU A 82 13.72 5.17 -15.64
C LEU A 82 12.21 5.23 -15.41
N PHE A 83 11.73 6.40 -15.02
CA PHE A 83 10.31 6.73 -14.92
C PHE A 83 10.00 7.92 -15.85
N PRO A 84 9.85 7.68 -17.18
CA PRO A 84 9.76 8.75 -18.17
C PRO A 84 8.64 9.75 -17.91
N ILE A 85 7.52 9.29 -17.37
CA ILE A 85 6.34 10.14 -17.11
C ILE A 85 6.29 10.72 -15.69
N GLY A 86 7.23 10.36 -14.82
CA GLY A 86 7.21 10.79 -13.42
C GLY A 86 7.44 12.29 -13.20
N GLY A 87 7.99 12.99 -14.19
CA GLY A 87 8.21 14.43 -14.17
C GLY A 87 7.05 15.27 -14.73
N PHE A 88 5.92 14.64 -15.10
CA PHE A 88 4.78 15.30 -15.74
C PHE A 88 3.51 15.16 -14.88
N GLU A 89 2.59 16.10 -15.04
CA GLU A 89 1.19 15.96 -14.62
C GLU A 89 0.47 15.01 -15.59
N LYS A 90 -0.51 14.25 -15.09
CA LYS A 90 -1.24 13.30 -15.92
C LYS A 90 -1.96 13.97 -17.10
N SER A 91 -2.45 15.19 -16.90
CA SER A 91 -3.08 16.00 -17.93
C SER A 91 -2.10 16.36 -19.06
N GLU A 92 -0.82 16.59 -18.74
CA GLU A 92 0.22 16.85 -19.75
C GLU A 92 0.48 15.60 -20.58
N ILE A 93 0.54 14.41 -19.94
CA ILE A 93 0.71 13.12 -20.62
C ILE A 93 -0.47 12.85 -21.58
N TYR A 94 -1.70 13.15 -21.18
CA TYR A 94 -2.85 12.99 -22.08
C TYR A 94 -2.79 13.92 -23.29
N LYS A 95 -2.37 15.19 -23.12
CA LYS A 95 -2.16 16.12 -24.23
C LYS A 95 -1.08 15.62 -25.19
N MET A 96 0.02 15.07 -24.67
CA MET A 96 1.08 14.46 -25.48
C MET A 96 0.53 13.27 -26.26
N ALA A 97 -0.21 12.36 -25.61
CA ALA A 97 -0.80 11.19 -26.25
C ALA A 97 -1.75 11.59 -27.40
N GLN A 98 -2.60 12.60 -27.20
CA GLN A 98 -3.48 13.12 -28.24
C GLN A 98 -2.70 13.69 -29.43
N LYS A 99 -1.65 14.47 -29.16
CA LYS A 99 -0.78 15.04 -30.21
C LYS A 99 -0.11 13.95 -31.06
N GLU A 100 0.18 12.81 -30.46
CA GLU A 100 0.80 11.66 -31.15
C GLU A 100 -0.25 10.66 -31.71
N GLY A 101 -1.53 11.04 -31.78
CA GLY A 101 -2.60 10.20 -32.34
C GLY A 101 -3.01 9.01 -31.46
N LEU A 102 -2.68 9.06 -30.16
CA LEU A 102 -2.99 7.99 -29.20
C LEU A 102 -4.25 8.30 -28.38
N ASP A 103 -5.28 8.89 -29.00
CA ASP A 103 -6.52 9.33 -28.36
C ASP A 103 -7.27 8.20 -27.62
N PHE A 104 -7.12 6.97 -28.10
CA PHE A 104 -7.70 5.79 -27.48
C PHE A 104 -7.20 5.52 -26.04
N LEU A 105 -6.10 6.15 -25.63
CA LEU A 105 -5.59 6.10 -24.26
C LEU A 105 -6.27 7.11 -23.33
N VAL A 106 -6.84 8.17 -23.90
CA VAL A 106 -7.53 9.23 -23.16
C VAL A 106 -8.93 8.75 -22.79
N GLY A 107 -9.27 8.79 -21.51
CA GLY A 107 -10.60 8.34 -21.04
C GLY A 107 -10.70 6.85 -20.68
N LYS A 108 -9.70 6.02 -20.94
CA LYS A 108 -9.70 4.65 -20.43
C LYS A 108 -9.84 4.63 -18.91
N LYS A 109 -10.78 3.80 -18.42
CA LYS A 109 -10.94 3.54 -16.99
C LYS A 109 -9.61 3.05 -16.43
N GLN A 110 -9.11 3.78 -15.44
CA GLN A 110 -7.85 3.40 -14.79
C GLN A 110 -8.08 2.17 -13.93
N SER A 111 -7.13 1.23 -13.95
CA SER A 111 -7.14 0.12 -13.01
C SER A 111 -7.00 0.68 -11.59
N GLN A 112 -8.04 0.54 -10.79
CA GLN A 112 -8.06 1.04 -9.41
C GLN A 112 -7.75 -0.04 -8.38
N ASP A 113 -7.85 -1.32 -8.80
CA ASP A 113 -7.67 -2.49 -7.94
C ASP A 113 -6.57 -3.45 -8.46
N LEU A 114 -6.71 -4.74 -8.22
CA LEU A 114 -5.71 -5.74 -8.55
C LEU A 114 -5.59 -5.93 -10.06
N CYS A 115 -4.43 -5.63 -10.64
CA CYS A 115 -4.20 -5.72 -12.09
C CYS A 115 -4.20 -7.15 -12.65
N PHE A 116 -4.19 -8.18 -11.81
CA PHE A 116 -4.14 -9.61 -12.20
C PHE A 116 -5.45 -10.36 -12.00
N VAL A 117 -6.48 -9.69 -11.48
CA VAL A 117 -7.82 -10.26 -11.28
C VAL A 117 -8.85 -9.19 -11.62
N ASP A 118 -9.82 -9.56 -12.44
CA ASP A 118 -11.00 -8.71 -12.70
C ASP A 118 -11.78 -8.49 -11.39
N ASP A 119 -12.26 -7.27 -11.16
CA ASP A 119 -12.96 -6.90 -9.93
C ASP A 119 -14.18 -7.80 -9.66
N LYS A 120 -14.89 -8.21 -10.72
CA LYS A 120 -16.05 -9.11 -10.62
C LYS A 120 -15.66 -10.53 -10.21
N LEU A 121 -14.46 -10.96 -10.60
CA LEU A 121 -13.94 -12.30 -10.31
C LEU A 121 -13.08 -12.36 -9.06
N ARG A 122 -12.75 -11.21 -8.45
CA ARG A 122 -11.85 -11.13 -7.30
C ARG A 122 -12.33 -12.00 -6.13
N ARG A 123 -13.60 -11.88 -5.75
CA ARG A 123 -14.19 -12.67 -4.66
C ARG A 123 -14.11 -14.16 -4.98
N THR A 124 -14.60 -14.59 -6.15
CA THR A 124 -14.54 -15.98 -6.58
C THR A 124 -13.11 -16.54 -6.64
N PHE A 125 -12.15 -15.71 -7.08
CA PHE A 125 -10.73 -16.08 -7.12
C PHE A 125 -10.16 -16.34 -5.72
N ILE A 126 -10.53 -15.52 -4.74
CA ILE A 126 -10.08 -15.63 -3.35
C ILE A 126 -10.76 -16.82 -2.68
N ASP A 127 -12.09 -16.90 -2.74
CA ASP A 127 -12.91 -17.90 -2.04
C ASP A 127 -12.57 -19.33 -2.47
N LYS A 128 -12.30 -19.54 -3.76
CA LYS A 128 -11.83 -20.86 -4.27
C LYS A 128 -10.52 -21.32 -3.64
N ARG A 129 -9.71 -20.41 -3.07
CA ARG A 129 -8.38 -20.73 -2.51
C ARG A 129 -8.31 -20.68 -1.00
N LEU A 130 -9.19 -19.93 -0.36
CA LEU A 130 -9.18 -19.76 1.09
C LEU A 130 -10.07 -20.75 1.84
N ARG A 131 -11.12 -21.29 1.21
CA ARG A 131 -12.20 -22.02 1.90
C ARG A 131 -12.74 -21.18 3.07
N PRO A 132 -13.42 -20.07 2.77
CA PRO A 132 -13.84 -19.11 3.76
C PRO A 132 -14.74 -19.77 4.80
N GLN A 133 -14.60 -19.37 6.06
CA GLN A 133 -15.50 -19.75 7.14
C GLN A 133 -16.49 -18.61 7.35
N SER A 134 -17.77 -18.95 7.41
CA SER A 134 -18.83 -18.01 7.78
C SER A 134 -18.73 -17.64 9.24
N GLY A 135 -19.11 -16.41 9.56
CA GLY A 135 -19.16 -15.88 10.91
C GLY A 135 -20.25 -14.84 11.06
N LYS A 136 -20.34 -14.26 12.24
CA LYS A 136 -21.29 -13.21 12.56
C LYS A 136 -20.67 -11.83 12.38
N ILE A 137 -21.53 -10.83 12.13
CA ILE A 137 -21.18 -9.44 12.30
C ILE A 137 -21.80 -9.01 13.63
N LEU A 138 -20.94 -8.66 14.58
CA LEU A 138 -21.33 -8.30 15.94
C LEU A 138 -21.07 -6.81 16.19
N SER A 139 -21.94 -6.16 16.94
CA SER A 139 -21.65 -4.84 17.50
C SER A 139 -20.54 -4.95 18.56
N VAL A 140 -19.96 -3.81 18.95
CA VAL A 140 -19.02 -3.75 20.10
C VAL A 140 -19.66 -4.23 21.42
N ASP A 141 -20.99 -4.20 21.52
CA ASP A 141 -21.75 -4.65 22.68
C ASP A 141 -22.13 -6.15 22.60
N GLY A 142 -21.71 -6.84 21.53
CA GLY A 142 -21.96 -8.27 21.29
C GLY A 142 -23.31 -8.60 20.63
N GLU A 143 -24.07 -7.60 20.18
CA GLU A 143 -25.33 -7.81 19.46
C GLU A 143 -25.04 -8.34 18.04
N ALA A 144 -25.76 -9.37 17.62
CA ALA A 144 -25.65 -9.93 16.27
C ALA A 144 -26.42 -9.08 15.26
N LEU A 145 -25.72 -8.42 14.36
CA LEU A 145 -26.24 -7.50 13.35
C LEU A 145 -26.35 -8.14 11.95
N GLY A 146 -25.73 -9.31 11.77
CA GLY A 146 -25.71 -10.00 10.49
C GLY A 146 -24.78 -11.21 10.47
N GLN A 147 -24.61 -11.77 9.28
CA GLN A 147 -23.69 -12.87 8.99
C GLN A 147 -22.85 -12.56 7.78
N HIS A 148 -21.70 -13.21 7.65
CA HIS A 148 -20.81 -13.08 6.49
C HIS A 148 -20.25 -14.44 6.07
N GLU A 149 -19.81 -14.54 4.82
CA GLU A 149 -19.25 -15.76 4.23
C GLU A 149 -17.72 -15.88 4.37
N GLY A 150 -17.08 -14.95 5.07
CA GLY A 150 -15.63 -14.97 5.31
C GLY A 150 -15.09 -13.64 5.78
N SER A 151 -14.43 -13.65 6.94
CA SER A 151 -13.84 -12.45 7.57
C SER A 151 -12.73 -11.80 6.74
N HIS A 152 -12.07 -12.55 5.83
CA HIS A 152 -11.06 -12.05 4.89
C HIS A 152 -11.58 -11.01 3.88
N ASN A 153 -12.90 -10.89 3.72
CA ASN A 153 -13.54 -9.87 2.88
C ASN A 153 -13.64 -8.50 3.60
N TYR A 154 -13.31 -8.45 4.88
CA TYR A 154 -13.42 -7.26 5.72
C TYR A 154 -12.06 -6.72 6.10
N THR A 155 -12.01 -5.41 6.31
CA THR A 155 -10.78 -4.69 6.66
C THR A 155 -11.08 -3.67 7.76
N ILE A 156 -10.21 -3.54 8.75
CA ILE A 156 -10.34 -2.53 9.80
C ILE A 156 -10.59 -1.16 9.20
N GLY A 157 -11.62 -0.46 9.68
CA GLY A 157 -12.08 0.84 9.20
C GLY A 157 -12.96 0.80 7.95
N GLN A 158 -13.31 -0.39 7.44
CA GLN A 158 -14.27 -0.53 6.33
C GLN A 158 -15.67 -0.09 6.76
N ARG A 159 -16.35 0.68 5.89
CA ARG A 159 -17.71 1.19 6.10
C ARG A 159 -18.72 0.57 5.12
N LYS A 160 -18.29 0.32 3.88
CA LYS A 160 -19.19 -0.14 2.81
C LYS A 160 -19.16 -1.66 2.66
N GLY A 161 -20.28 -2.26 2.22
CA GLY A 161 -20.37 -3.69 1.97
C GLY A 161 -20.34 -4.53 3.25
N LEU A 162 -20.97 -4.03 4.32
CA LEU A 162 -21.20 -4.78 5.56
C LEU A 162 -22.54 -5.48 5.54
N ASP A 163 -23.45 -5.07 4.65
CA ASP A 163 -24.78 -5.64 4.42
C ASP A 163 -25.63 -5.74 5.70
N ILE A 164 -25.47 -4.75 6.61
CA ILE A 164 -26.27 -4.58 7.82
C ILE A 164 -27.49 -3.73 7.48
N SER A 165 -28.70 -4.24 7.78
CA SER A 165 -29.97 -3.64 7.38
C SER A 165 -30.88 -3.32 8.58
N ASP A 166 -30.30 -2.78 9.67
CA ASP A 166 -31.05 -2.41 10.87
C ASP A 166 -31.56 -0.95 10.87
N GLY A 167 -31.24 -0.19 9.83
CA GLY A 167 -31.60 1.22 9.70
C GLY A 167 -30.84 2.18 10.62
N GLN A 168 -29.89 1.69 11.43
CA GLN A 168 -29.15 2.47 12.42
C GLN A 168 -27.73 2.87 11.99
N GLY A 169 -27.27 2.38 10.82
CA GLY A 169 -25.92 2.64 10.30
C GLY A 169 -25.58 4.12 10.10
N PRO A 170 -24.36 4.49 9.76
CA PRO A 170 -23.30 3.60 9.26
C PRO A 170 -22.53 2.83 10.33
N TYR A 171 -22.00 1.67 9.95
CA TYR A 171 -21.09 0.87 10.76
C TYR A 171 -19.68 0.87 10.20
N PHE A 172 -18.69 0.68 11.11
CA PHE A 172 -17.27 0.60 10.75
C PHE A 172 -16.67 -0.68 11.37
N VAL A 173 -15.91 -1.45 10.60
CA VAL A 173 -15.18 -2.60 11.12
C VAL A 173 -14.11 -2.11 12.08
N VAL A 174 -14.18 -2.52 13.34
CA VAL A 174 -13.24 -2.11 14.40
C VAL A 174 -12.34 -3.26 14.85
N GLY A 175 -12.73 -4.51 14.62
CA GLY A 175 -11.97 -5.68 15.06
C GLY A 175 -12.47 -6.98 14.46
N PHE A 176 -11.84 -8.05 14.91
CA PHE A 176 -12.22 -9.44 14.63
C PHE A 176 -12.09 -10.24 15.92
N ASP A 177 -13.03 -11.17 16.15
CA ASP A 177 -12.97 -12.15 17.24
C ASP A 177 -13.19 -13.55 16.62
N GLY A 178 -12.10 -14.32 16.52
CA GLY A 178 -12.09 -15.54 15.72
C GLY A 178 -12.48 -15.27 14.28
N ASP A 179 -13.57 -15.89 13.84
CA ASP A 179 -14.14 -15.68 12.49
C ASP A 179 -15.14 -14.52 12.44
N ASP A 180 -15.57 -13.98 13.59
CA ASP A 180 -16.55 -12.92 13.67
C ASP A 180 -15.95 -11.53 13.38
N VAL A 181 -16.74 -10.65 12.77
CA VAL A 181 -16.40 -9.27 12.45
C VAL A 181 -17.06 -8.34 13.46
N ILE A 182 -16.25 -7.56 14.17
CA ILE A 182 -16.74 -6.59 15.16
C ILE A 182 -16.89 -5.22 14.49
N VAL A 183 -18.05 -4.59 14.68
CA VAL A 183 -18.37 -3.29 14.11
C VAL A 183 -18.83 -2.29 15.17
N SER A 184 -18.54 -1.02 14.94
CA SER A 184 -18.99 0.12 15.75
C SER A 184 -19.72 1.14 14.88
N ARG A 185 -20.70 1.85 15.47
CA ARG A 185 -21.33 3.01 14.82
C ARG A 185 -20.52 4.28 15.00
N ASP A 186 -19.61 4.31 15.92
CA ASP A 186 -18.74 5.47 16.13
C ASP A 186 -17.58 5.47 15.13
N GLU A 187 -17.58 6.44 14.21
CA GLU A 187 -16.45 6.67 13.29
C GLU A 187 -15.13 6.96 14.03
N LYS A 188 -15.24 7.46 15.27
CA LYS A 188 -14.11 7.83 16.13
C LYS A 188 -13.81 6.78 17.19
N ASP A 189 -14.36 5.58 17.04
CA ASP A 189 -14.12 4.48 17.97
C ASP A 189 -12.62 4.37 18.30
N PRO A 190 -12.22 4.41 19.58
CA PRO A 190 -10.81 4.42 19.97
C PRO A 190 -10.00 3.24 19.43
N SER A 191 -10.64 2.07 19.23
CA SER A 191 -9.99 0.86 18.69
C SER A 191 -9.51 1.04 17.24
N LEU A 192 -10.06 2.00 16.49
CA LEU A 192 -9.62 2.36 15.16
C LEU A 192 -8.30 3.13 15.15
N TYR A 193 -7.83 3.65 16.25
CA TYR A 193 -6.70 4.59 16.30
C TYR A 193 -5.50 4.01 17.06
N SER A 194 -4.31 4.30 16.58
CA SER A 194 -3.06 3.94 17.25
C SER A 194 -1.96 4.96 16.99
N ASN A 195 -1.15 5.24 17.99
CA ASN A 195 0.08 6.01 17.84
C ASN A 195 1.28 5.16 17.42
N VAL A 196 1.18 3.82 17.60
CA VAL A 196 2.30 2.91 17.38
C VAL A 196 1.96 1.91 16.28
N VAL A 197 2.87 1.77 15.31
CA VAL A 197 2.76 0.77 14.25
C VAL A 197 4.05 -0.03 14.18
N ASN A 198 3.96 -1.31 14.48
CA ASN A 198 5.08 -2.24 14.37
C ASN A 198 5.19 -2.79 12.96
N LEU A 199 6.43 -2.89 12.46
CA LEU A 199 6.74 -3.26 11.09
C LEU A 199 7.61 -4.52 11.05
N ARG A 200 7.41 -5.32 10.01
CA ARG A 200 8.32 -6.40 9.58
C ARG A 200 8.77 -6.17 8.15
N ASN A 201 9.85 -6.85 7.76
CA ASN A 201 10.41 -6.78 6.42
C ASN A 201 10.62 -5.32 5.95
N VAL A 202 11.17 -4.47 6.84
CA VAL A 202 11.50 -3.09 6.49
C VAL A 202 12.52 -3.08 5.35
N ASN A 203 12.22 -2.28 4.33
CA ASN A 203 13.08 -2.01 3.18
C ASN A 203 13.40 -0.52 3.11
N LEU A 204 14.67 -0.18 2.96
CA LEU A 204 15.14 1.18 2.77
C LEU A 204 15.50 1.36 1.29
N ALA A 205 14.62 2.02 0.54
CA ALA A 205 14.80 2.24 -0.89
C ALA A 205 15.77 3.38 -1.21
N SER A 206 15.88 4.38 -0.32
CA SER A 206 16.66 5.61 -0.53
C SER A 206 17.56 5.98 0.64
N LEU A 207 17.80 5.06 1.55
CA LEU A 207 18.79 5.19 2.62
C LEU A 207 19.76 4.01 2.51
N ALA A 208 21.06 4.30 2.56
CA ALA A 208 22.05 3.25 2.49
C ALA A 208 21.98 2.37 3.75
N ASP A 209 22.12 2.95 4.91
CA ASP A 209 22.02 2.24 6.19
C ASP A 209 21.60 3.20 7.30
N LEU A 210 20.74 2.73 8.18
CA LEU A 210 20.53 3.31 9.49
C LEU A 210 21.16 2.35 10.51
N ASP A 211 21.97 2.86 11.39
CA ASP A 211 22.48 2.07 12.49
C ASP A 211 21.34 1.40 13.25
N SER A 212 21.55 0.14 13.63
CA SER A 212 20.52 -0.60 14.35
C SER A 212 20.17 0.11 15.66
N GLY A 213 18.90 0.41 15.84
CA GLY A 213 18.38 1.19 16.97
C GLY A 213 18.37 2.71 16.75
N ALA A 214 18.94 3.23 15.65
CA ALA A 214 18.80 4.64 15.32
C ALA A 214 17.35 5.02 15.01
N SER A 215 16.99 6.24 15.40
CA SER A 215 15.65 6.79 15.19
C SER A 215 15.74 8.03 14.32
N ILE A 216 14.84 8.13 13.34
CA ILE A 216 14.72 9.31 12.49
C ILE A 216 13.30 9.86 12.47
N SER A 217 13.19 11.18 12.35
CA SER A 217 11.90 11.83 12.08
C SER A 217 11.52 11.68 10.62
N VAL A 218 10.31 11.23 10.38
CA VAL A 218 9.78 10.98 9.03
C VAL A 218 8.34 11.47 8.90
N MET A 219 7.89 11.63 7.67
CA MET A 219 6.47 11.67 7.34
C MET A 219 6.07 10.27 6.88
N ALA A 220 5.02 9.68 7.47
CA ALA A 220 4.61 8.32 7.13
C ALA A 220 3.12 8.23 6.83
N LYS A 221 2.74 7.24 6.03
CA LYS A 221 1.35 6.82 5.81
C LYS A 221 1.25 5.30 5.80
N ILE A 222 0.16 4.79 6.34
CA ILE A 222 -0.08 3.35 6.50
C ILE A 222 -1.03 2.77 5.44
N ARG A 223 -1.50 3.61 4.52
CA ARG A 223 -2.29 3.24 3.32
C ARG A 223 -2.00 4.21 2.19
N TYR A 224 -2.19 3.78 0.95
CA TYR A 224 -1.89 4.60 -0.23
C TYR A 224 -2.59 5.95 -0.23
N GLN A 225 -3.91 5.98 -0.01
CA GLN A 225 -4.71 7.21 -0.07
C GLN A 225 -4.67 8.06 1.21
N GLN A 226 -3.99 7.59 2.28
CA GLN A 226 -3.92 8.32 3.54
C GLN A 226 -2.99 9.53 3.41
N LYS A 227 -3.32 10.61 4.12
CA LYS A 227 -2.44 11.77 4.28
C LYS A 227 -1.19 11.36 5.07
N LEU A 228 -0.08 12.02 4.77
CA LEU A 228 1.17 11.84 5.51
C LEU A 228 1.04 12.43 6.92
N SER A 229 1.48 11.67 7.92
CA SER A 229 1.52 12.07 9.33
C SER A 229 2.96 12.02 9.85
N ARG A 230 3.30 12.92 10.79
CA ARG A 230 4.62 12.94 11.42
C ARG A 230 4.79 11.69 12.30
N ALA A 231 5.95 11.05 12.19
CA ALA A 231 6.29 9.91 13.01
C ALA A 231 7.80 9.84 13.27
N LYS A 232 8.18 9.14 14.34
CA LYS A 232 9.52 8.70 14.62
C LYS A 232 9.66 7.25 14.14
N LEU A 233 10.59 6.98 13.24
CA LEU A 233 10.91 5.64 12.76
C LEU A 233 12.15 5.13 13.48
N THR A 234 12.03 3.99 14.13
CA THR A 234 13.15 3.24 14.71
C THR A 234 13.27 1.92 13.96
N ILE A 235 14.48 1.53 13.58
CA ILE A 235 14.76 0.30 12.82
C ILE A 235 15.71 -0.58 13.59
N SER A 236 15.42 -1.89 13.61
CA SER A 236 16.29 -2.92 14.16
C SER A 236 16.28 -4.11 13.20
N GLY A 237 17.35 -4.25 12.42
CA GLY A 237 17.45 -5.23 11.35
C GLY A 237 16.30 -5.10 10.35
N LYS A 238 15.51 -6.15 10.17
CA LYS A 238 14.32 -6.15 9.29
C LYS A 238 13.02 -5.74 9.98
N SER A 239 13.07 -5.40 11.26
CA SER A 239 11.93 -4.90 12.03
C SER A 239 11.99 -3.38 12.15
N GLY A 240 10.83 -2.75 12.34
CA GLY A 240 10.74 -1.31 12.57
C GLY A 240 9.55 -0.96 13.45
N LYS A 241 9.59 0.23 14.02
CA LYS A 241 8.53 0.83 14.81
C LYS A 241 8.31 2.26 14.32
N LEU A 242 7.07 2.60 14.00
CA LEU A 242 6.64 3.98 13.76
C LEU A 242 5.86 4.45 14.99
N GLU A 243 6.28 5.57 15.57
CA GLU A 243 5.61 6.27 16.65
C GLU A 243 5.06 7.57 16.09
N PHE A 244 3.75 7.64 15.85
CA PHE A 244 3.10 8.79 15.27
C PHE A 244 2.87 9.88 16.32
N SER A 245 3.05 11.15 15.94
CA SER A 245 2.78 12.30 16.82
C SER A 245 1.31 12.47 17.17
N SER A 246 0.41 11.97 16.33
CA SER A 246 -1.03 11.90 16.55
C SER A 246 -1.55 10.53 16.11
N PRO A 247 -2.59 9.99 16.76
CA PRO A 247 -3.11 8.67 16.40
C PRO A 247 -3.48 8.57 14.93
N VAL A 248 -3.12 7.48 14.27
CA VAL A 248 -3.50 7.17 12.88
C VAL A 248 -4.63 6.17 12.86
N ARG A 249 -5.58 6.37 11.96
CA ARG A 249 -6.79 5.57 11.86
C ARG A 249 -6.56 4.29 11.08
N ALA A 250 -7.18 3.21 11.54
CA ALA A 250 -7.32 1.93 10.85
C ALA A 250 -5.98 1.27 10.51
N VAL A 251 -5.13 1.11 11.53
CA VAL A 251 -3.91 0.31 11.44
C VAL A 251 -4.29 -1.13 11.11
N THR A 252 -3.85 -1.63 9.96
CA THR A 252 -4.29 -2.92 9.44
C THR A 252 -3.10 -3.82 9.17
N LYS A 253 -3.07 -4.99 9.80
CA LYS A 253 -2.03 -6.01 9.61
C LYS A 253 -1.94 -6.45 8.15
N GLY A 254 -0.72 -6.56 7.63
CA GLY A 254 -0.47 -6.91 6.23
C GLY A 254 -0.40 -5.73 5.27
N GLN A 255 -0.95 -4.56 5.63
CA GLN A 255 -0.78 -3.33 4.86
C GLN A 255 0.67 -2.84 4.92
N ILE A 256 1.01 -1.91 4.06
CA ILE A 256 2.35 -1.32 3.98
C ILE A 256 2.33 0.07 4.62
N ALA A 257 3.24 0.29 5.55
CA ALA A 257 3.60 1.63 5.97
C ALA A 257 4.78 2.13 5.11
N VAL A 258 4.65 3.34 4.57
CA VAL A 258 5.69 3.97 3.75
C VAL A 258 6.09 5.29 4.37
N PHE A 259 7.39 5.54 4.42
CA PHE A 259 7.97 6.71 5.09
C PHE A 259 8.79 7.56 4.12
N TYR A 260 8.72 8.87 4.36
CA TYR A 260 9.25 9.92 3.50
C TYR A 260 10.02 10.98 4.27
N LYS A 261 11.00 11.60 3.60
CA LYS A 261 11.63 12.85 4.02
C LYS A 261 11.52 13.85 2.87
N GLY A 262 10.65 14.84 3.02
CA GLY A 262 10.30 15.75 1.91
C GLY A 262 9.77 14.99 0.69
N GLU A 263 10.47 15.09 -0.43
CA GLU A 263 10.15 14.42 -1.69
C GLU A 263 10.63 12.96 -1.75
N VAL A 264 11.58 12.61 -0.91
CA VAL A 264 12.25 11.29 -0.95
C VAL A 264 11.39 10.25 -0.27
N CYS A 265 11.06 9.18 -1.01
CA CYS A 265 10.53 7.96 -0.45
C CYS A 265 11.69 7.16 0.15
N LEU A 266 11.78 7.13 1.47
CA LEU A 266 12.87 6.44 2.18
C LEU A 266 12.74 4.92 2.10
N GLY A 267 11.50 4.42 2.07
CA GLY A 267 11.20 3.01 2.03
C GLY A 267 9.85 2.67 2.66
N GLY A 268 9.69 1.41 3.04
CA GLY A 268 8.46 0.92 3.67
C GLY A 268 8.67 -0.33 4.50
N GLY A 269 7.62 -0.74 5.22
CA GLY A 269 7.57 -1.97 5.99
C GLY A 269 6.15 -2.54 6.04
N ILE A 270 6.04 -3.85 6.23
CA ILE A 270 4.74 -4.53 6.37
C ILE A 270 4.28 -4.39 7.82
N ILE A 271 3.05 -3.94 8.02
CA ILE A 271 2.41 -3.81 9.34
C ILE A 271 2.20 -5.21 9.95
N LYS A 272 2.65 -5.36 11.21
CA LYS A 272 2.51 -6.62 11.99
C LYS A 272 1.11 -6.80 12.53
#